data_bd13aa4c22c017a3753b6d4322319ca7
#
_entry.id   bd13aa4c22c017a3753b6d4322319ca7
#
_cell.length_a   1.000
_cell.length_b   1.000
_cell.length_c   1.000
_cell.angle_alpha   90.00
_cell.angle_beta   90.00
_cell.angle_gamma   90.00
#
_symmetry.space_group_name_H-M   'P 1'
#
loop_
_entity.id
_entity.type
_entity.pdbx_description
1 polymer ?
#
loop_
_entity_poly.entity_id
_entity_poly.type
_entity_poly.pdbx_seq_one_letter_code
_entity_poly.pdbx_strand_id
1 'polypeptide(L)'
;MPDTKKIEEKKRFAGAKKPSMKRRSGINNYHGRHIYMLTLAVEGRRPLLGTLEGGEEKAWVQPTPLGREVVKCWAAIPRYHSEVKLLAFQLMPDHLHGLLFVTEAMEEHLGQVVSGFKAGCNKAYRKFLGEGEGRGEAVPRLTQSPLGAGTFTEQSLFGKAAAPGPGTASAYAAAPPLPLPLPSQHRLKPDDKSHGLLFERGYNDLIAKGYDMLPRMSAYVKDNPRRLAVKRAHPDYFRVRFGLQTAGQQYAAIGNRFLLQHPEKVQVQLSRSLTDEQIQSKKAEFLALARQGAVLVSPAISRGEQAVMRAALDEHLPLIFLTPWGFNEFSKPGHQYYEACADGRFLILAPWEHQNERIPLTRTMCLTLNEMTKQICEL
;
A
#
# COMPACT_ATOMS: atom_id res chain seq x y z
N MET A 1 36.57 -18.87 2.78
CA MET A 1 35.42 -19.07 1.88
C MET A 1 34.18 -19.20 2.74
N PRO A 2 33.11 -18.43 2.55
CA PRO A 2 31.88 -18.58 3.34
C PRO A 2 31.25 -19.93 3.04
N ASP A 3 30.85 -20.62 4.11
CA ASP A 3 30.25 -21.95 4.09
C ASP A 3 28.95 -21.98 3.28
N THR A 4 29.05 -22.51 2.05
CA THR A 4 27.94 -22.59 1.09
C THR A 4 26.74 -23.39 1.66
N LYS A 5 26.97 -24.39 2.52
CA LYS A 5 25.89 -25.16 3.19
C LYS A 5 25.05 -24.29 4.13
N LYS A 6 25.67 -23.39 4.91
CA LYS A 6 24.94 -22.44 5.76
C LYS A 6 24.15 -21.40 4.97
N ILE A 7 24.60 -21.07 3.76
CA ILE A 7 23.89 -20.15 2.85
C ILE A 7 22.66 -20.84 2.24
N GLU A 8 22.74 -22.12 1.91
CA GLU A 8 21.61 -22.88 1.38
C GLU A 8 20.57 -23.23 2.46
N GLU A 9 20.99 -23.56 3.69
CA GLU A 9 20.06 -23.71 4.81
C GLU A 9 19.32 -22.41 5.15
N LYS A 10 19.99 -21.28 5.14
CA LYS A 10 19.32 -19.96 5.28
C LYS A 10 18.36 -19.65 4.15
N LYS A 11 18.58 -20.16 2.93
CA LYS A 11 17.63 -20.05 1.82
C LYS A 11 16.39 -20.93 1.99
N ARG A 12 16.50 -22.07 2.65
CA ARG A 12 15.37 -22.98 2.96
C ARG A 12 14.39 -22.38 3.97
N PHE A 13 14.86 -21.57 4.91
CA PHE A 13 14.04 -20.94 5.96
C PHE A 13 13.55 -19.52 5.60
N ALA A 14 14.02 -18.94 4.52
CA ALA A 14 13.38 -17.75 3.97
C ALA A 14 12.07 -18.20 3.32
N GLY A 15 10.96 -18.12 4.04
CA GLY A 15 9.63 -18.41 3.53
C GLY A 15 9.38 -17.76 2.18
N ALA A 16 8.43 -18.24 1.40
CA ALA A 16 8.13 -17.81 0.05
C ALA A 16 8.18 -16.28 -0.06
N LYS A 17 9.16 -15.76 -0.80
CA LYS A 17 9.32 -14.30 -0.98
C LYS A 17 8.10 -13.80 -1.73
N LYS A 18 7.40 -12.82 -1.14
CA LYS A 18 6.31 -12.12 -1.84
C LYS A 18 6.81 -11.70 -3.21
N PRO A 19 6.14 -12.06 -4.31
CA PRO A 19 6.57 -11.66 -5.67
C PRO A 19 6.70 -10.14 -5.82
N SER A 20 5.94 -9.36 -5.01
CA SER A 20 5.98 -7.91 -4.97
C SER A 20 7.21 -7.32 -4.25
N MET A 21 7.94 -8.12 -3.49
CA MET A 21 9.21 -7.69 -2.90
C MET A 21 10.32 -7.82 -3.96
N LYS A 22 10.22 -7.02 -5.01
CA LYS A 22 11.34 -6.83 -5.91
C LYS A 22 12.50 -6.33 -5.08
N ARG A 23 13.66 -6.97 -5.23
CA ARG A 23 14.91 -6.47 -4.68
C ARG A 23 15.12 -5.05 -5.20
N ARG A 24 15.87 -4.24 -4.45
CA ARG A 24 16.28 -2.90 -4.86
C ARG A 24 16.71 -2.89 -6.33
N SER A 25 16.38 -1.81 -7.02
CA SER A 25 16.79 -1.62 -8.40
C SER A 25 18.30 -1.87 -8.54
N GLY A 26 18.69 -2.79 -9.41
CA GLY A 26 20.10 -3.00 -9.73
C GLY A 26 20.69 -1.88 -10.61
N ILE A 27 19.84 -0.97 -11.10
CA ILE A 27 20.22 0.14 -11.98
C ILE A 27 20.53 1.40 -11.15
N ASN A 28 19.88 1.57 -9.99
CA ASN A 28 20.07 2.74 -9.14
C ASN A 28 21.14 2.47 -8.08
N ASN A 29 22.12 3.35 -7.99
CA ASN A 29 23.20 3.28 -7.01
C ASN A 29 22.78 3.77 -5.61
N TYR A 30 21.60 4.39 -5.47
CA TYR A 30 21.06 4.94 -4.22
C TYR A 30 21.91 6.03 -3.55
N HIS A 31 22.79 6.66 -4.31
CA HIS A 31 23.57 7.84 -3.91
C HIS A 31 23.05 9.10 -4.59
N GLY A 32 22.39 8.95 -5.74
CA GLY A 32 22.02 10.05 -6.62
C GLY A 32 20.77 10.81 -6.18
N ARG A 33 20.57 11.95 -6.86
CA ARG A 33 19.41 12.83 -6.70
C ARG A 33 18.12 12.17 -7.16
N HIS A 34 17.30 11.70 -6.21
CA HIS A 34 16.00 11.08 -6.46
C HIS A 34 15.00 11.34 -5.34
N ILE A 35 13.73 11.18 -5.65
CA ILE A 35 12.65 11.11 -4.66
C ILE A 35 12.38 9.62 -4.36
N TYR A 36 12.45 9.27 -3.08
CA TYR A 36 12.24 7.91 -2.59
C TYR A 36 11.02 7.86 -1.69
N MET A 37 10.10 6.93 -1.96
CA MET A 37 9.06 6.55 -1.01
C MET A 37 9.52 5.29 -0.29
N LEU A 38 9.70 5.38 1.01
CA LEU A 38 10.13 4.29 1.87
C LEU A 38 8.96 3.72 2.65
N THR A 39 8.96 2.40 2.83
CA THR A 39 8.04 1.70 3.74
C THR A 39 8.87 0.83 4.68
N LEU A 40 8.75 1.11 5.98
CA LEU A 40 9.41 0.36 7.03
C LEU A 40 8.37 -0.31 7.93
N ALA A 41 8.40 -1.64 7.98
CA ALA A 41 7.48 -2.42 8.79
C ALA A 41 8.08 -2.71 10.17
N VAL A 42 7.24 -2.66 11.20
CA VAL A 42 7.58 -3.17 12.53
C VAL A 42 7.77 -4.68 12.45
N GLU A 43 8.76 -5.21 13.16
CA GLU A 43 9.03 -6.65 13.20
C GLU A 43 7.77 -7.42 13.63
N GLY A 44 7.39 -8.41 12.82
CA GLY A 44 6.18 -9.20 13.01
C GLY A 44 4.87 -8.41 12.85
N ARG A 45 4.90 -7.22 12.22
CA ARG A 45 3.71 -6.37 12.02
C ARG A 45 2.95 -6.03 13.29
N ARG A 46 3.64 -5.95 14.42
CA ARG A 46 3.05 -5.58 15.72
C ARG A 46 2.60 -4.10 15.69
N PRO A 47 1.40 -3.76 16.15
CA PRO A 47 0.86 -2.39 16.11
C PRO A 47 1.41 -1.53 17.26
N LEU A 48 2.74 -1.32 17.29
CA LEU A 48 3.44 -0.63 18.38
C LEU A 48 3.50 0.89 18.24
N LEU A 49 3.28 1.43 17.03
CA LEU A 49 3.57 2.82 16.72
C LEU A 49 2.37 3.74 16.95
N GLY A 50 1.16 3.21 16.88
CA GLY A 50 -0.05 4.03 17.03
C GLY A 50 -1.33 3.24 16.97
N THR A 51 -2.44 3.92 17.22
CA THR A 51 -3.79 3.39 17.09
C THR A 51 -4.49 4.11 15.94
N LEU A 52 -5.19 3.36 15.10
CA LEU A 52 -6.02 3.94 14.05
C LEU A 52 -7.31 4.46 14.69
N GLU A 53 -7.62 5.70 14.44
CA GLU A 53 -8.82 6.39 14.88
C GLU A 53 -9.58 6.99 13.70
N GLY A 54 -10.87 7.26 13.88
CA GLY A 54 -11.77 7.74 12.84
C GLY A 54 -12.40 6.62 12.03
N GLY A 55 -12.99 6.97 10.89
CA GLY A 55 -13.74 6.08 10.01
C GLY A 55 -13.28 6.15 8.54
N GLU A 56 -14.14 5.63 7.66
CA GLU A 56 -13.84 5.48 6.23
C GLU A 56 -13.69 6.82 5.50
N GLU A 57 -14.40 7.85 5.93
CA GLU A 57 -14.29 9.18 5.33
C GLU A 57 -13.03 9.91 5.79
N LYS A 58 -12.73 9.80 7.09
CA LYS A 58 -11.60 10.47 7.71
C LYS A 58 -11.02 9.61 8.80
N ALA A 59 -9.79 9.20 8.64
CA ALA A 59 -9.04 8.45 9.64
C ALA A 59 -7.64 9.02 9.84
N TRP A 60 -7.11 8.84 11.05
CA TRP A 60 -5.75 9.22 11.42
C TRP A 60 -5.15 8.16 12.34
N VAL A 61 -3.87 8.23 12.56
CA VAL A 61 -3.19 7.40 13.53
C VAL A 61 -2.79 8.24 14.73
N GLN A 62 -3.32 7.90 15.91
CA GLN A 62 -2.88 8.47 17.17
C GLN A 62 -1.58 7.80 17.61
N PRO A 63 -0.45 8.51 17.65
CA PRO A 63 0.85 7.90 17.98
C PRO A 63 0.92 7.44 19.43
N THR A 64 1.49 6.27 19.67
CA THR A 64 1.94 5.83 21.00
C THR A 64 3.13 6.68 21.47
N PRO A 65 3.57 6.60 22.75
CA PRO A 65 4.81 7.19 23.19
C PRO A 65 6.01 6.75 22.32
N LEU A 66 6.10 5.47 21.96
CA LEU A 66 7.12 4.96 21.04
C LEU A 66 6.95 5.53 19.64
N GLY A 67 5.73 5.62 19.12
CA GLY A 67 5.45 6.23 17.82
C GLY A 67 5.91 7.69 17.73
N ARG A 68 5.73 8.47 18.80
CA ARG A 68 6.26 9.85 18.87
C ARG A 68 7.79 9.91 18.78
N GLU A 69 8.49 8.98 19.44
CA GLU A 69 9.96 8.90 19.31
C GLU A 69 10.39 8.51 17.89
N VAL A 70 9.67 7.61 17.22
CA VAL A 70 9.92 7.26 15.82
C VAL A 70 9.74 8.48 14.91
N VAL A 71 8.71 9.30 15.14
CA VAL A 71 8.51 10.58 14.40
C VAL A 71 9.68 11.53 14.62
N LYS A 72 10.15 11.69 15.86
CA LYS A 72 11.33 12.51 16.17
C LYS A 72 12.60 12.00 15.46
N CYS A 73 12.81 10.69 15.44
CA CYS A 73 13.94 10.10 14.71
C CYS A 73 13.84 10.37 13.22
N TRP A 74 12.64 10.30 12.62
CA TRP A 74 12.44 10.64 11.22
C TRP A 74 12.74 12.11 10.93
N ALA A 75 12.18 13.02 11.74
CA ALA A 75 12.42 14.45 11.61
C ALA A 75 13.89 14.85 11.78
N ALA A 76 14.68 14.03 12.47
CA ALA A 76 16.10 14.29 12.71
C ALA A 76 17.01 13.91 11.52
N ILE A 77 16.53 13.15 10.52
CA ILE A 77 17.34 12.70 9.38
C ILE A 77 18.11 13.84 8.72
N PRO A 78 17.51 15.03 8.39
CA PRO A 78 18.22 16.11 7.74
C PRO A 78 19.33 16.75 8.60
N ARG A 79 19.36 16.50 9.90
CA ARG A 79 20.45 16.98 10.80
C ARG A 79 21.75 16.20 10.60
N TYR A 80 21.63 14.95 10.11
CA TYR A 80 22.77 14.07 9.87
C TYR A 80 23.11 13.97 8.38
N HIS A 81 22.13 14.23 7.52
CA HIS A 81 22.22 14.14 6.06
C HIS A 81 21.55 15.38 5.46
N SER A 82 22.34 16.45 5.31
CA SER A 82 21.88 17.78 4.86
C SER A 82 21.29 17.76 3.45
N GLU A 83 21.74 16.82 2.63
CA GLU A 83 21.28 16.54 1.27
C GLU A 83 19.91 15.87 1.22
N VAL A 84 19.37 15.42 2.37
CA VAL A 84 18.06 14.76 2.45
C VAL A 84 16.98 15.72 2.91
N LYS A 85 15.96 15.95 2.09
CA LYS A 85 14.74 16.69 2.44
C LYS A 85 13.58 15.74 2.67
N LEU A 86 12.83 15.95 3.74
CA LEU A 86 11.63 15.20 4.06
C LEU A 86 10.43 15.86 3.36
N LEU A 87 9.67 15.09 2.57
CA LEU A 87 8.55 15.61 1.77
C LEU A 87 7.18 15.23 2.34
N ALA A 88 7.03 13.98 2.77
CA ALA A 88 5.82 13.50 3.43
C ALA A 88 6.16 12.35 4.38
N PHE A 89 5.32 12.18 5.38
CA PHE A 89 5.46 11.10 6.36
C PHE A 89 4.08 10.67 6.85
N GLN A 90 3.90 9.38 7.05
CA GLN A 90 2.70 8.82 7.67
C GLN A 90 3.08 7.66 8.56
N LEU A 91 2.81 7.83 9.85
CA LEU A 91 2.90 6.75 10.83
C LEU A 91 1.65 5.89 10.72
N MET A 92 1.85 4.58 10.66
CA MET A 92 0.78 3.58 10.72
C MET A 92 0.95 2.74 11.98
N PRO A 93 -0.05 1.99 12.43
CA PRO A 93 0.08 1.20 13.66
C PRO A 93 1.29 0.25 13.67
N ASP A 94 1.58 -0.41 12.56
CA ASP A 94 2.55 -1.49 12.40
C ASP A 94 3.66 -1.21 11.38
N HIS A 95 3.70 0.00 10.83
CA HIS A 95 4.70 0.42 9.84
C HIS A 95 4.70 1.94 9.70
N LEU A 96 5.58 2.46 8.85
CA LEU A 96 5.55 3.84 8.41
C LEU A 96 5.77 3.95 6.90
N HIS A 97 5.25 5.02 6.34
CA HIS A 97 5.58 5.51 5.01
C HIS A 97 6.29 6.84 5.12
N GLY A 98 7.40 6.98 4.42
CA GLY A 98 8.14 8.24 4.34
C GLY A 98 8.50 8.58 2.91
N LEU A 99 8.35 9.84 2.54
CA LEU A 99 8.75 10.36 1.25
C LEU A 99 9.88 11.35 1.48
N LEU A 100 11.03 11.06 0.91
CA LEU A 100 12.21 11.90 1.03
C LEU A 100 12.80 12.21 -0.34
N PHE A 101 13.47 13.34 -0.43
CA PHE A 101 14.18 13.81 -1.61
C PHE A 101 15.66 13.96 -1.29
N VAL A 102 16.50 13.22 -2.00
CA VAL A 102 17.93 13.42 -2.05
C VAL A 102 18.20 14.51 -3.07
N THR A 103 18.64 15.68 -2.60
CA THR A 103 18.78 16.91 -3.42
C THR A 103 20.02 16.94 -4.28
N GLU A 104 21.06 16.26 -3.83
CA GLU A 104 22.36 16.14 -4.49
C GLU A 104 22.97 14.77 -4.19
N ALA A 105 24.07 14.43 -4.83
CA ALA A 105 24.72 13.14 -4.62
C ALA A 105 25.25 13.02 -3.19
N MET A 106 24.87 11.93 -2.51
CA MET A 106 25.35 11.60 -1.16
C MET A 106 26.65 10.80 -1.26
N GLU A 107 27.55 11.03 -0.32
CA GLU A 107 28.71 10.14 -0.10
C GLU A 107 28.23 8.76 0.35
N GLU A 108 27.26 8.72 1.26
CA GLU A 108 26.69 7.51 1.82
C GLU A 108 25.51 7.00 0.98
N HIS A 109 25.39 5.68 0.92
CA HIS A 109 24.24 5.03 0.30
C HIS A 109 22.96 5.27 1.13
N LEU A 110 21.79 5.48 0.50
CA LEU A 110 20.49 5.66 1.17
C LEU A 110 20.22 4.62 2.27
N GLY A 111 20.75 3.41 2.11
CA GLY A 111 20.70 2.35 3.12
C GLY A 111 21.35 2.75 4.45
N GLN A 112 22.39 3.59 4.44
CA GLN A 112 23.05 4.11 5.65
C GLN A 112 22.12 5.10 6.37
N VAL A 113 21.49 6.00 5.63
CA VAL A 113 20.47 6.93 6.16
C VAL A 113 19.35 6.15 6.88
N VAL A 114 18.82 5.10 6.24
CA VAL A 114 17.78 4.23 6.83
C VAL A 114 18.32 3.46 8.03
N SER A 115 19.57 3.00 7.99
CA SER A 115 20.20 2.28 9.11
C SER A 115 20.38 3.20 10.32
N GLY A 116 20.84 4.44 10.13
CA GLY A 116 20.94 5.45 11.18
C GLY A 116 19.58 5.77 11.81
N PHE A 117 18.56 5.97 10.99
CA PHE A 117 17.17 6.13 11.45
C PHE A 117 16.71 4.95 12.31
N LYS A 118 16.90 3.71 11.84
CA LYS A 118 16.53 2.50 12.59
C LYS A 118 17.31 2.37 13.91
N ALA A 119 18.58 2.72 13.93
CA ALA A 119 19.40 2.70 15.14
C ALA A 119 18.82 3.65 16.22
N GLY A 120 18.43 4.87 15.84
CA GLY A 120 17.74 5.81 16.72
C GLY A 120 16.43 5.25 17.28
N CYS A 121 15.61 4.67 16.40
CA CYS A 121 14.35 4.04 16.80
C CYS A 121 14.56 2.83 17.73
N ASN A 122 15.58 2.01 17.47
CA ASN A 122 15.91 0.87 18.34
C ASN A 122 16.37 1.32 19.73
N LYS A 123 17.13 2.43 19.82
CA LYS A 123 17.49 3.01 21.12
C LYS A 123 16.25 3.43 21.91
N ALA A 124 15.32 4.12 21.27
CA ALA A 124 14.04 4.50 21.87
C ALA A 124 13.22 3.27 22.30
N TYR A 125 13.17 2.23 21.47
CA TYR A 125 12.43 1.00 21.76
C TYR A 125 13.01 0.23 22.94
N ARG A 126 14.34 0.10 23.07
CA ARG A 126 15.00 -0.52 24.24
C ARG A 126 14.65 0.23 25.52
N LYS A 127 14.72 1.56 25.50
CA LYS A 127 14.30 2.40 26.64
C LYS A 127 12.84 2.14 27.03
N PHE A 128 11.97 1.99 26.03
CA PHE A 128 10.55 1.69 26.26
C PHE A 128 10.34 0.30 26.87
N LEU A 129 11.18 -0.68 26.55
CA LEU A 129 11.14 -2.02 27.13
C LEU A 129 11.72 -2.08 28.57
N GLY A 130 12.25 -0.98 29.09
CA GLY A 130 12.91 -0.97 30.40
C GLY A 130 14.29 -1.60 30.40
N GLU A 131 14.87 -1.92 29.25
CA GLU A 131 16.26 -2.31 29.10
C GLU A 131 17.15 -1.08 29.32
N GLY A 132 17.57 -0.87 30.60
CA GLY A 132 18.44 0.22 30.99
C GLY A 132 19.77 0.17 30.25
N GLU A 133 20.45 1.30 30.19
CA GLU A 133 21.73 1.58 29.55
C GLU A 133 22.81 0.53 29.88
N GLY A 134 22.83 -0.57 29.13
CA GLY A 134 23.79 -1.64 29.22
C GLY A 134 24.63 -1.74 27.95
N ARG A 135 25.84 -1.13 28.01
CA ARG A 135 26.96 -1.21 27.07
C ARG A 135 26.79 -0.65 25.68
N GLY A 136 27.40 0.54 25.52
CA GLY A 136 27.52 1.28 24.30
C GLY A 136 28.31 0.55 23.22
N GLU A 137 27.71 0.43 22.05
CA GLU A 137 28.47 0.44 20.82
C GLU A 137 28.64 1.91 20.41
N ALA A 138 29.88 2.30 20.17
CA ALA A 138 30.29 3.65 19.81
C ALA A 138 29.53 4.13 18.57
N VAL A 139 28.67 5.13 18.76
CA VAL A 139 28.14 5.93 17.65
C VAL A 139 29.30 6.81 17.18
N PRO A 140 29.62 6.87 15.88
CA PRO A 140 30.60 7.82 15.37
C PRO A 140 30.22 9.22 15.80
N ARG A 141 31.10 9.93 16.48
CA ARG A 141 30.94 11.37 16.76
C ARG A 141 31.02 12.13 15.45
N LEU A 142 29.88 12.54 14.95
CA LEU A 142 29.82 13.56 13.90
C LEU A 142 29.92 14.93 14.56
N THR A 143 30.92 15.68 14.14
CA THR A 143 31.21 17.06 14.53
C THR A 143 30.01 17.93 14.16
N GLN A 144 29.55 18.73 15.12
CA GLN A 144 28.51 19.73 14.97
C GLN A 144 28.98 20.87 14.09
N SER A 145 28.22 21.20 13.07
CA SER A 145 28.26 22.54 12.45
C SER A 145 26.83 23.09 12.41
N PRO A 146 26.62 24.34 12.85
CA PRO A 146 25.28 24.92 12.89
C PRO A 146 25.02 25.71 11.62
N LEU A 147 24.06 25.30 10.81
CA LEU A 147 23.50 26.19 9.77
C LEU A 147 22.01 25.84 9.47
N GLY A 148 21.19 26.89 9.67
CA GLY A 148 19.99 27.18 8.91
C GLY A 148 18.76 26.24 9.08
N ALA A 149 17.98 26.49 10.13
CA ALA A 149 16.72 25.82 10.40
C ALA A 149 15.61 26.28 9.46
N GLY A 150 15.27 25.45 8.49
CA GLY A 150 13.92 25.42 7.95
C GLY A 150 13.07 24.57 8.91
N THR A 151 12.24 25.20 9.72
CA THR A 151 11.47 24.56 10.79
C THR A 151 10.39 23.66 10.22
N PHE A 152 10.68 22.37 10.14
CA PHE A 152 9.67 21.32 10.09
C PHE A 152 9.16 21.15 11.52
N THR A 153 8.03 21.80 11.86
CA THR A 153 7.42 21.68 13.18
C THR A 153 6.65 20.35 13.29
N GLU A 154 6.54 19.82 14.50
CA GLU A 154 5.73 18.63 14.81
C GLU A 154 4.29 18.76 14.27
N GLN A 155 3.74 19.98 14.21
CA GLN A 155 2.42 20.31 13.65
C GLN A 155 2.33 20.15 12.13
N SER A 156 3.42 20.22 11.37
CA SER A 156 3.41 20.01 9.92
C SER A 156 3.40 18.53 9.53
N LEU A 157 3.79 17.64 10.45
CA LEU A 157 3.77 16.18 10.26
C LEU A 157 2.38 15.56 10.50
N PHE A 158 1.58 16.20 11.35
CA PHE A 158 0.28 15.67 11.75
C PHE A 158 -0.86 16.52 11.21
N GLY A 159 -0.94 17.07 10.11
CA GLY A 159 -2.02 17.89 9.59
C GLY A 159 -2.93 18.47 10.70
N LYS A 160 -3.18 19.75 10.78
CA LYS A 160 -4.02 20.37 11.82
C LYS A 160 -5.34 19.61 11.95
N ALA A 161 -5.49 18.80 13.00
CA ALA A 161 -6.79 18.36 13.46
C ALA A 161 -7.54 19.61 13.93
N ALA A 162 -8.57 20.03 13.21
CA ALA A 162 -9.50 21.02 13.71
C ALA A 162 -10.12 20.47 14.99
N ALA A 163 -10.03 21.25 16.08
CA ALA A 163 -10.69 20.91 17.34
C ALA A 163 -12.19 20.73 17.06
N PRO A 164 -12.84 19.68 17.60
CA PRO A 164 -14.28 19.52 17.49
C PRO A 164 -14.97 20.66 18.26
N GLY A 165 -15.90 21.36 17.58
CA GLY A 165 -16.77 22.31 18.21
C GLY A 165 -17.67 21.64 19.27
N PRO A 166 -18.16 22.37 20.28
CA PRO A 166 -18.98 21.80 21.36
C PRO A 166 -20.38 21.47 20.82
N GLY A 167 -20.68 20.18 20.66
CA GLY A 167 -22.00 19.73 20.23
C GLY A 167 -22.24 18.26 20.53
N THR A 168 -22.98 18.01 21.60
CA THR A 168 -23.72 16.79 21.99
C THR A 168 -22.90 15.52 22.27
N ALA A 169 -22.53 15.38 23.55
CA ALA A 169 -22.13 14.13 24.17
C ALA A 169 -23.30 13.15 24.20
N SER A 170 -23.21 12.07 23.39
CA SER A 170 -23.98 10.85 23.67
C SER A 170 -23.04 9.89 24.40
N ALA A 171 -23.43 9.52 25.61
CA ALA A 171 -22.68 8.69 26.53
C ALA A 171 -22.65 7.24 26.05
N TYR A 172 -21.53 6.85 25.45
CA TYR A 172 -20.97 5.50 25.55
C TYR A 172 -19.53 5.68 26.01
N ALA A 173 -19.31 5.62 27.31
CA ALA A 173 -18.00 5.50 27.89
C ALA A 173 -17.43 4.14 27.44
N ALA A 174 -16.65 4.16 26.38
CA ALA A 174 -15.80 3.03 26.03
C ALA A 174 -14.80 2.86 27.19
N ALA A 175 -14.79 1.67 27.79
CA ALA A 175 -13.80 1.29 28.78
C ALA A 175 -12.39 1.63 28.25
N PRO A 176 -11.46 2.10 29.12
CA PRO A 176 -10.11 2.38 28.68
C PRO A 176 -9.53 1.12 28.01
N PRO A 177 -8.83 1.25 26.88
CA PRO A 177 -8.25 0.08 26.23
C PRO A 177 -7.36 -0.64 27.24
N LEU A 178 -7.61 -1.92 27.42
CA LEU A 178 -6.77 -2.80 28.23
C LEU A 178 -5.32 -2.54 27.86
N PRO A 179 -4.39 -2.43 28.83
CA PRO A 179 -2.97 -2.30 28.53
C PRO A 179 -2.61 -3.47 27.59
N LEU A 180 -2.04 -3.13 26.42
CA LEU A 180 -1.57 -4.12 25.48
C LEU A 180 -0.73 -5.14 26.24
N PRO A 181 -0.98 -6.46 26.07
CA PRO A 181 -0.18 -7.45 26.73
C PRO A 181 1.27 -7.14 26.37
N LEU A 182 2.10 -6.94 27.39
CA LEU A 182 3.54 -6.84 27.22
C LEU A 182 3.95 -8.02 26.35
N PRO A 183 4.68 -7.80 25.25
CA PRO A 183 5.11 -8.89 24.41
C PRO A 183 5.78 -9.90 25.33
N SER A 184 5.25 -11.14 25.33
CA SER A 184 5.86 -12.25 26.04
C SER A 184 7.36 -12.15 25.81
N GLN A 185 8.15 -12.21 26.90
CA GLN A 185 9.60 -12.06 26.89
C GLN A 185 10.22 -13.12 25.95
N HIS A 186 10.12 -12.93 24.65
CA HIS A 186 11.01 -13.58 23.70
C HIS A 186 12.37 -12.95 23.96
N ARG A 187 13.15 -13.55 24.87
CA ARG A 187 14.57 -13.31 24.98
C ARG A 187 15.14 -13.37 23.58
N LEU A 188 15.49 -12.20 23.05
CA LEU A 188 16.26 -12.09 21.83
C LEU A 188 17.50 -12.98 22.03
N LYS A 189 17.65 -14.02 21.20
CA LYS A 189 18.87 -14.82 21.24
C LYS A 189 20.04 -13.88 20.96
N PRO A 190 21.10 -13.87 21.77
CA PRO A 190 22.21 -12.92 21.65
C PRO A 190 22.88 -12.92 20.26
N ASP A 191 22.69 -13.96 19.46
CA ASP A 191 23.33 -14.15 18.16
C ASP A 191 22.51 -13.67 16.98
N ASP A 192 21.29 -13.16 17.17
CA ASP A 192 20.45 -12.70 16.07
C ASP A 192 20.73 -11.23 15.71
N LYS A 193 21.98 -10.95 15.32
CA LYS A 193 22.43 -9.63 14.80
C LYS A 193 21.72 -9.20 13.53
N SER A 194 20.81 -10.03 12.99
CA SER A 194 20.21 -9.82 11.67
C SER A 194 18.84 -9.15 11.70
N HIS A 195 18.16 -9.07 12.85
CA HIS A 195 16.83 -8.47 12.97
C HIS A 195 16.92 -7.12 13.69
N GLY A 196 16.33 -6.09 13.06
CA GLY A 196 16.07 -4.83 13.75
C GLY A 196 15.15 -5.10 14.95
N LEU A 197 15.45 -4.50 16.13
CA LEU A 197 14.62 -4.70 17.31
C LEU A 197 13.18 -4.22 17.12
N LEU A 198 13.02 -3.09 16.47
CA LEU A 198 11.71 -2.46 16.22
C LEU A 198 11.22 -2.75 14.80
N PHE A 199 12.07 -2.57 13.81
CA PHE A 199 11.72 -2.72 12.39
C PHE A 199 12.30 -3.99 11.79
N GLU A 200 11.55 -4.60 10.86
CA GLU A 200 12.01 -5.71 10.04
C GLU A 200 13.34 -5.40 9.36
N ARG A 201 14.12 -6.45 9.05
CA ARG A 201 15.34 -6.31 8.26
C ARG A 201 15.01 -5.77 6.87
N GLY A 202 15.73 -4.74 6.45
CA GLY A 202 15.49 -4.10 5.15
C GLY A 202 14.35 -3.08 5.20
N TYR A 203 13.91 -2.66 4.04
CA TYR A 203 12.79 -1.74 3.80
C TYR A 203 12.34 -1.88 2.35
N ASN A 204 11.12 -1.47 2.04
CA ASN A 204 10.66 -1.35 0.67
C ASN A 204 10.85 0.10 0.21
N ASP A 205 11.30 0.28 -1.02
CA ASP A 205 11.46 1.58 -1.63
C ASP A 205 10.79 1.63 -3.01
N LEU A 206 10.33 2.81 -3.36
CA LEU A 206 9.87 3.17 -4.69
C LEU A 206 10.54 4.48 -5.09
N ILE A 207 11.21 4.47 -6.24
CA ILE A 207 11.89 5.65 -6.78
C ILE A 207 10.93 6.34 -7.74
N ALA A 208 10.72 7.64 -7.54
CA ALA A 208 9.94 8.44 -8.49
C ALA A 208 10.70 8.56 -9.83
N LYS A 209 10.02 8.21 -10.92
CA LYS A 209 10.57 8.34 -12.27
C LYS A 209 10.58 9.77 -12.80
N GLY A 210 9.79 10.65 -12.17
CA GLY A 210 9.68 12.06 -12.52
C GLY A 210 9.02 12.84 -11.38
N TYR A 211 9.14 14.16 -11.42
CA TYR A 211 8.55 15.05 -10.40
C TYR A 211 7.01 15.07 -10.43
N ASP A 212 6.40 14.75 -11.56
CA ASP A 212 4.95 14.58 -11.74
C ASP A 212 4.35 13.48 -10.85
N MET A 213 5.19 12.52 -10.42
CA MET A 213 4.77 11.47 -9.48
C MET A 213 4.64 11.96 -8.03
N LEU A 214 5.31 13.06 -7.66
CA LEU A 214 5.36 13.55 -6.28
C LEU A 214 3.97 13.84 -5.68
N PRO A 215 3.03 14.54 -6.34
CA PRO A 215 1.70 14.77 -5.80
C PRO A 215 0.95 13.47 -5.50
N ARG A 216 1.02 12.49 -6.42
CA ARG A 216 0.37 11.18 -6.27
C ARG A 216 0.99 10.36 -5.12
N MET A 217 2.32 10.35 -5.01
CA MET A 217 3.02 9.65 -3.93
C MET A 217 2.71 10.29 -2.58
N SER A 218 2.69 11.63 -2.52
CA SER A 218 2.36 12.37 -1.30
C SER A 218 0.91 12.14 -0.87
N ALA A 219 -0.04 12.19 -1.80
CA ALA A 219 -1.45 11.89 -1.54
C ALA A 219 -1.61 10.45 -1.02
N TYR A 220 -0.98 9.47 -1.69
CA TYR A 220 -0.98 8.08 -1.24
C TYR A 220 -0.45 7.92 0.18
N VAL A 221 0.69 8.54 0.51
CA VAL A 221 1.28 8.45 1.85
C VAL A 221 0.31 9.00 2.89
N LYS A 222 -0.28 10.17 2.66
CA LYS A 222 -1.23 10.82 3.58
C LYS A 222 -2.55 10.06 3.75
N ASP A 223 -3.02 9.39 2.69
CA ASP A 223 -4.30 8.67 2.67
C ASP A 223 -4.24 7.28 3.32
N ASN A 224 -3.05 6.79 3.70
CA ASN A 224 -2.91 5.44 4.25
C ASN A 224 -3.77 5.15 5.49
N PRO A 225 -4.00 6.08 6.45
CA PRO A 225 -4.90 5.82 7.58
C PRO A 225 -6.34 5.54 7.13
N ARG A 226 -6.90 6.36 6.23
CA ARG A 226 -8.24 6.15 5.66
C ARG A 226 -8.31 4.80 4.92
N ARG A 227 -7.32 4.50 4.08
CA ARG A 227 -7.22 3.21 3.38
C ARG A 227 -7.17 2.02 4.34
N LEU A 228 -6.57 2.17 5.50
CA LEU A 228 -6.58 1.14 6.53
C LEU A 228 -7.96 1.02 7.20
N ALA A 229 -8.64 2.13 7.50
CA ALA A 229 -10.00 2.15 8.04
C ALA A 229 -10.97 1.43 7.10
N VAL A 230 -10.98 1.81 5.83
CA VAL A 230 -11.80 1.18 4.78
C VAL A 230 -11.54 -0.33 4.67
N LYS A 231 -10.27 -0.77 4.70
CA LYS A 231 -9.93 -2.20 4.66
C LYS A 231 -10.40 -2.97 5.88
N ARG A 232 -10.49 -2.31 7.04
CA ARG A 232 -11.00 -2.92 8.27
C ARG A 232 -12.52 -3.01 8.26
N ALA A 233 -13.20 -2.01 7.71
CA ALA A 233 -14.64 -2.02 7.54
C ALA A 233 -15.10 -3.05 6.50
N HIS A 234 -14.37 -3.18 5.39
CA HIS A 234 -14.71 -4.05 4.26
C HIS A 234 -13.59 -5.07 3.95
N PRO A 235 -13.24 -5.98 4.87
CA PRO A 235 -12.12 -6.90 4.69
C PRO A 235 -12.31 -7.80 3.47
N ASP A 236 -13.54 -8.18 3.15
CA ASP A 236 -13.86 -9.09 2.05
C ASP A 236 -13.67 -8.45 0.66
N TYR A 237 -13.73 -7.12 0.55
CA TYR A 237 -13.52 -6.41 -0.72
C TYR A 237 -12.04 -6.30 -1.11
N PHE A 238 -11.13 -6.52 -0.16
CA PHE A 238 -9.69 -6.34 -0.34
C PHE A 238 -8.87 -7.62 -0.22
N ARG A 239 -9.54 -8.76 -0.04
CA ARG A 239 -8.91 -10.08 -0.02
C ARG A 239 -9.26 -10.85 -1.28
N VAL A 240 -8.29 -11.59 -1.82
CA VAL A 240 -8.56 -12.51 -2.91
C VAL A 240 -9.43 -13.66 -2.40
N ARG A 241 -10.55 -13.89 -3.04
CA ARG A 241 -11.38 -15.09 -2.87
C ARG A 241 -11.08 -16.04 -4.01
N PHE A 242 -10.40 -17.14 -3.72
CA PHE A 242 -10.18 -18.22 -4.67
C PHE A 242 -11.37 -19.17 -4.72
N GLY A 243 -11.53 -19.84 -5.85
CA GLY A 243 -12.54 -20.89 -6.00
C GLY A 243 -13.98 -20.39 -6.06
N LEU A 244 -14.22 -19.14 -6.45
CA LEU A 244 -15.58 -18.63 -6.64
C LEU A 244 -16.22 -19.29 -7.86
N GLN A 245 -17.24 -20.11 -7.64
CA GLN A 245 -18.03 -20.75 -8.71
C GLN A 245 -19.13 -19.79 -9.16
N THR A 246 -19.13 -19.45 -10.45
CA THR A 246 -20.17 -18.62 -11.07
C THR A 246 -20.18 -18.83 -12.59
N ALA A 247 -21.35 -18.75 -13.25
CA ALA A 247 -21.51 -18.94 -14.69
C ALA A 247 -20.81 -20.22 -15.21
N GLY A 248 -20.88 -21.31 -14.45
CA GLY A 248 -20.28 -22.61 -14.83
C GLY A 248 -18.75 -22.65 -14.79
N GLN A 249 -18.10 -21.61 -14.31
CA GLN A 249 -16.63 -21.46 -14.27
C GLN A 249 -16.15 -21.13 -12.86
N GLN A 250 -14.86 -21.36 -12.64
CA GLN A 250 -14.19 -21.01 -11.38
C GLN A 250 -13.31 -19.77 -11.55
N TYR A 251 -13.43 -18.83 -10.61
CA TYR A 251 -12.68 -17.58 -10.63
C TYR A 251 -11.94 -17.32 -9.32
N ALA A 252 -10.86 -16.58 -9.41
CA ALA A 252 -10.35 -15.80 -8.29
C ALA A 252 -10.96 -14.40 -8.35
N ALA A 253 -11.42 -13.87 -7.21
CA ALA A 253 -12.20 -12.62 -7.16
C ALA A 253 -11.65 -11.63 -6.14
N ILE A 254 -11.72 -10.32 -6.44
CA ILE A 254 -11.47 -9.20 -5.53
C ILE A 254 -12.59 -8.17 -5.72
N GLY A 255 -13.17 -7.66 -4.63
CA GLY A 255 -14.22 -6.65 -4.65
C GLY A 255 -15.57 -7.20 -4.22
N ASN A 256 -16.62 -6.46 -4.56
CA ASN A 256 -18.00 -6.78 -4.15
C ASN A 256 -18.61 -7.91 -5.03
N ARG A 257 -18.69 -9.10 -4.48
CA ARG A 257 -19.24 -10.28 -5.16
C ARG A 257 -20.76 -10.23 -5.36
N PHE A 258 -21.46 -9.40 -4.59
CA PHE A 258 -22.90 -9.23 -4.75
C PHE A 258 -23.30 -8.62 -6.10
N LEU A 259 -22.37 -7.96 -6.79
CA LEU A 259 -22.60 -7.48 -8.16
C LEU A 259 -22.94 -8.61 -9.16
N LEU A 260 -22.53 -9.86 -8.87
CA LEU A 260 -22.91 -11.02 -9.68
C LEU A 260 -24.40 -11.35 -9.59
N GLN A 261 -25.06 -10.97 -8.50
CA GLN A 261 -26.48 -11.18 -8.26
C GLN A 261 -27.35 -10.02 -8.78
N HIS A 262 -26.73 -8.98 -9.33
CA HIS A 262 -27.48 -7.86 -9.87
C HIS A 262 -28.31 -8.30 -11.09
N PRO A 263 -29.62 -7.95 -11.16
CA PRO A 263 -30.50 -8.43 -12.22
C PRO A 263 -30.15 -7.88 -13.60
N GLU A 264 -29.63 -6.65 -13.65
CA GLU A 264 -29.26 -5.98 -14.89
C GLU A 264 -27.73 -5.92 -15.03
N LYS A 265 -27.20 -6.81 -15.82
CA LYS A 265 -25.78 -6.86 -16.20
C LYS A 265 -25.66 -6.72 -17.70
N VAL A 266 -24.80 -5.82 -18.17
CA VAL A 266 -24.64 -5.49 -19.59
C VAL A 266 -23.21 -5.76 -20.02
N GLN A 267 -23.05 -6.64 -21.00
CA GLN A 267 -21.76 -6.91 -21.61
C GLN A 267 -21.27 -5.70 -22.42
N VAL A 268 -20.11 -5.17 -22.09
CA VAL A 268 -19.42 -4.18 -22.91
C VAL A 268 -18.45 -4.91 -23.83
N GLN A 269 -18.86 -5.10 -25.08
CA GLN A 269 -18.05 -5.70 -26.13
C GLN A 269 -18.07 -4.79 -27.37
N LEU A 270 -16.90 -4.32 -27.79
CA LEU A 270 -16.77 -3.38 -28.91
C LEU A 270 -15.70 -3.88 -29.90
N SER A 271 -16.03 -3.76 -31.20
CA SER A 271 -15.09 -4.09 -32.26
C SER A 271 -13.83 -3.21 -32.21
N ARG A 272 -12.70 -3.79 -32.57
CA ARG A 272 -11.42 -3.04 -32.72
C ARG A 272 -11.42 -2.11 -33.94
N SER A 273 -12.34 -2.30 -34.90
CA SER A 273 -12.43 -1.51 -36.12
C SER A 273 -13.27 -0.22 -36.00
N LEU A 274 -13.86 0.04 -34.82
CA LEU A 274 -14.66 1.25 -34.60
C LEU A 274 -13.81 2.52 -34.69
N THR A 275 -14.38 3.56 -35.33
CA THR A 275 -13.81 4.91 -35.33
C THR A 275 -13.94 5.56 -33.96
N ASP A 276 -13.26 6.69 -33.75
CA ASP A 276 -13.33 7.42 -32.47
C ASP A 276 -14.73 7.97 -32.21
N GLU A 277 -15.43 8.44 -33.24
CA GLU A 277 -16.82 8.93 -33.14
C GLU A 277 -17.76 7.77 -32.73
N GLN A 278 -17.62 6.61 -33.37
CA GLN A 278 -18.39 5.43 -33.03
C GLN A 278 -18.12 4.95 -31.60
N ILE A 279 -16.87 5.00 -31.15
CA ILE A 279 -16.51 4.68 -29.75
C ILE A 279 -17.15 5.67 -28.78
N GLN A 280 -17.17 6.98 -29.10
CA GLN A 280 -17.83 7.99 -28.25
C GLN A 280 -19.34 7.76 -28.16
N SER A 281 -20.00 7.47 -29.29
CA SER A 281 -21.45 7.16 -29.34
C SER A 281 -21.76 5.92 -28.47
N LYS A 282 -21.03 4.81 -28.68
CA LYS A 282 -21.22 3.58 -27.89
C LYS A 282 -20.91 3.78 -26.41
N LYS A 283 -19.89 4.56 -26.09
CA LYS A 283 -19.59 4.92 -24.71
C LYS A 283 -20.75 5.64 -24.05
N ALA A 284 -21.36 6.62 -24.72
CA ALA A 284 -22.52 7.33 -24.19
C ALA A 284 -23.72 6.40 -23.94
N GLU A 285 -23.98 5.44 -24.85
CA GLU A 285 -25.04 4.42 -24.69
C GLU A 285 -24.80 3.56 -23.44
N PHE A 286 -23.61 2.99 -23.27
CA PHE A 286 -23.30 2.14 -22.12
C PHE A 286 -23.34 2.91 -20.79
N LEU A 287 -22.82 4.14 -20.78
CA LEU A 287 -22.88 4.98 -19.58
C LEU A 287 -24.31 5.35 -19.20
N ALA A 288 -25.20 5.55 -20.19
CA ALA A 288 -26.62 5.80 -19.94
C ALA A 288 -27.28 4.60 -19.26
N LEU A 289 -27.01 3.37 -19.72
CA LEU A 289 -27.50 2.14 -19.08
C LEU A 289 -26.97 1.99 -17.64
N ALA A 290 -25.69 2.25 -17.44
CA ALA A 290 -25.09 2.16 -16.11
C ALA A 290 -25.63 3.20 -15.13
N ARG A 291 -25.95 4.43 -15.60
CA ARG A 291 -26.61 5.46 -14.80
C ARG A 291 -28.06 5.10 -14.43
N GLN A 292 -28.69 4.23 -15.20
CA GLN A 292 -30.01 3.66 -14.90
C GLN A 292 -29.94 2.48 -13.93
N GLY A 293 -28.73 2.07 -13.54
CA GLY A 293 -28.48 1.03 -12.54
C GLY A 293 -27.86 -0.25 -13.07
N ALA A 294 -27.68 -0.41 -14.38
CA ALA A 294 -27.06 -1.61 -14.93
C ALA A 294 -25.58 -1.74 -14.53
N VAL A 295 -25.12 -2.97 -14.27
CA VAL A 295 -23.70 -3.28 -14.01
C VAL A 295 -23.02 -3.59 -15.34
N LEU A 296 -21.99 -2.81 -15.69
CA LEU A 296 -21.22 -3.06 -16.91
C LEU A 296 -20.19 -4.16 -16.68
N VAL A 297 -20.15 -5.12 -17.59
CA VAL A 297 -19.27 -6.30 -17.48
C VAL A 297 -18.37 -6.36 -18.71
N SER A 298 -17.02 -6.35 -18.51
CA SER A 298 -16.09 -6.39 -19.65
C SER A 298 -14.70 -6.89 -19.26
N PRO A 299 -13.98 -7.55 -20.17
CA PRO A 299 -12.54 -7.79 -20.04
C PRO A 299 -11.68 -6.58 -20.50
N ALA A 300 -12.29 -5.49 -21.02
CA ALA A 300 -11.64 -4.29 -21.51
C ALA A 300 -10.46 -4.57 -22.49
N ILE A 301 -10.71 -5.40 -23.49
CA ILE A 301 -9.69 -5.86 -24.44
C ILE A 301 -9.46 -4.79 -25.54
N SER A 302 -10.55 -4.32 -26.16
CA SER A 302 -10.48 -3.32 -27.23
C SER A 302 -10.33 -1.89 -26.67
N ARG A 303 -9.84 -0.99 -27.53
CA ARG A 303 -9.73 0.45 -27.20
C ARG A 303 -11.08 1.04 -26.76
N GLY A 304 -12.17 0.64 -27.46
CA GLY A 304 -13.51 1.09 -27.15
C GLY A 304 -14.01 0.58 -25.79
N GLU A 305 -13.82 -0.72 -25.48
CA GLU A 305 -14.15 -1.30 -24.17
C GLU A 305 -13.39 -0.60 -23.04
N GLN A 306 -12.08 -0.38 -23.21
CA GLN A 306 -11.26 0.33 -22.25
C GLN A 306 -11.77 1.75 -21.99
N ALA A 307 -12.21 2.47 -23.05
CA ALA A 307 -12.76 3.81 -22.94
C ALA A 307 -14.08 3.83 -22.16
N VAL A 308 -14.98 2.85 -22.41
CA VAL A 308 -16.24 2.71 -21.67
C VAL A 308 -15.97 2.40 -20.20
N MET A 309 -15.17 1.35 -19.92
CA MET A 309 -14.88 0.90 -18.54
C MET A 309 -14.16 1.96 -17.71
N ARG A 310 -13.27 2.73 -18.33
CA ARG A 310 -12.59 3.85 -17.67
C ARG A 310 -13.56 4.97 -17.33
N ALA A 311 -14.40 5.40 -18.29
CA ALA A 311 -15.38 6.44 -18.06
C ALA A 311 -16.40 6.06 -16.99
N ALA A 312 -16.88 4.80 -17.00
CA ALA A 312 -17.76 4.29 -15.96
C ALA A 312 -17.09 4.27 -14.58
N LEU A 313 -15.79 3.93 -14.51
CA LEU A 313 -15.01 3.98 -13.27
C LEU A 313 -14.89 5.42 -12.74
N ASP A 314 -14.62 6.38 -13.62
CA ASP A 314 -14.48 7.81 -13.30
C ASP A 314 -15.81 8.42 -12.85
N GLU A 315 -16.94 7.95 -13.41
CA GLU A 315 -18.30 8.34 -13.03
C GLU A 315 -18.85 7.57 -11.81
N HIS A 316 -18.04 6.77 -11.14
CA HIS A 316 -18.45 5.97 -9.98
C HIS A 316 -19.57 4.97 -10.25
N LEU A 317 -19.69 4.45 -11.46
CA LEU A 317 -20.71 3.48 -11.86
C LEU A 317 -20.31 2.02 -11.52
N PRO A 318 -21.28 1.09 -11.35
CA PRO A 318 -20.99 -0.28 -10.97
C PRO A 318 -20.39 -1.10 -12.10
N LEU A 319 -19.32 -1.87 -11.81
CA LEU A 319 -18.53 -2.58 -12.81
C LEU A 319 -18.14 -3.99 -12.36
N ILE A 320 -18.13 -4.92 -13.31
CA ILE A 320 -17.45 -6.22 -13.19
C ILE A 320 -16.36 -6.27 -14.27
N PHE A 321 -15.11 -6.43 -13.86
CA PHE A 321 -13.96 -6.49 -14.74
C PHE A 321 -13.36 -7.90 -14.77
N LEU A 322 -13.25 -8.50 -15.94
CA LEU A 322 -12.56 -9.77 -16.14
C LEU A 322 -11.11 -9.52 -16.51
N THR A 323 -10.19 -9.86 -15.61
CA THR A 323 -8.77 -9.71 -15.90
C THR A 323 -8.17 -11.01 -16.43
N PRO A 324 -7.35 -10.96 -17.47
CA PRO A 324 -6.59 -12.12 -17.94
C PRO A 324 -5.43 -12.51 -17.01
N TRP A 325 -5.13 -11.65 -16.04
CA TRP A 325 -4.04 -11.85 -15.09
C TRP A 325 -4.60 -12.44 -13.81
N GLY A 326 -4.24 -13.67 -13.49
CA GLY A 326 -4.64 -14.32 -12.26
C GLY A 326 -4.17 -13.59 -11.02
N PHE A 327 -4.72 -13.98 -9.86
CA PHE A 327 -4.36 -13.43 -8.57
C PHE A 327 -3.51 -14.41 -7.75
N ASN A 328 -2.60 -13.88 -6.95
CA ASN A 328 -2.01 -14.57 -5.81
C ASN A 328 -2.60 -14.04 -4.50
N GLU A 329 -2.28 -14.68 -3.37
CA GLU A 329 -2.78 -14.30 -2.03
C GLU A 329 -2.44 -12.85 -1.61
N PHE A 330 -1.43 -12.24 -2.26
CA PHE A 330 -0.98 -10.86 -1.99
C PHE A 330 -1.58 -9.83 -2.95
N SER A 331 -2.33 -10.27 -3.96
CA SER A 331 -2.96 -9.37 -4.92
C SER A 331 -3.97 -8.47 -4.22
N LYS A 332 -3.96 -7.19 -4.59
CA LYS A 332 -4.84 -6.15 -4.02
C LYS A 332 -5.24 -5.18 -5.12
N PRO A 333 -6.44 -4.61 -5.07
CA PRO A 333 -6.80 -3.54 -5.97
C PRO A 333 -5.90 -2.32 -5.69
N GLY A 334 -5.36 -1.73 -6.74
CA GLY A 334 -4.52 -0.54 -6.64
C GLY A 334 -5.17 0.68 -7.27
N HIS A 335 -4.63 1.87 -6.97
CA HIS A 335 -5.06 3.13 -7.59
C HIS A 335 -6.59 3.33 -7.59
N GLN A 336 -7.18 3.65 -8.74
CA GLN A 336 -8.61 3.87 -8.93
C GLN A 336 -9.50 2.67 -8.57
N TYR A 337 -8.99 1.44 -8.75
CA TYR A 337 -9.74 0.23 -8.38
C TYR A 337 -9.90 0.08 -6.87
N TYR A 338 -9.00 0.69 -6.09
CA TYR A 338 -9.12 0.68 -4.64
C TYR A 338 -10.38 1.42 -4.18
N GLU A 339 -10.60 2.64 -4.69
CA GLU A 339 -11.79 3.44 -4.34
C GLU A 339 -13.07 2.74 -4.81
N ALA A 340 -13.08 2.23 -6.04
CA ALA A 340 -14.22 1.50 -6.57
C ALA A 340 -14.57 0.24 -5.76
N CYS A 341 -13.57 -0.49 -5.22
CA CYS A 341 -13.81 -1.59 -4.29
C CYS A 341 -14.30 -1.10 -2.93
N ALA A 342 -13.76 0.02 -2.42
CA ALA A 342 -14.18 0.63 -1.17
C ALA A 342 -15.66 1.01 -1.20
N ASP A 343 -16.11 1.61 -2.30
CA ASP A 343 -17.50 1.99 -2.53
C ASP A 343 -18.45 0.79 -2.80
N GLY A 344 -17.91 -0.42 -2.85
CA GLY A 344 -18.69 -1.63 -3.12
C GLY A 344 -19.21 -1.76 -4.55
N ARG A 345 -18.78 -0.92 -5.48
CA ARG A 345 -19.25 -0.86 -6.87
C ARG A 345 -18.35 -1.57 -7.88
N PHE A 346 -17.36 -2.32 -7.43
CA PHE A 346 -16.39 -2.94 -8.30
C PHE A 346 -16.10 -4.39 -7.91
N LEU A 347 -16.08 -5.25 -8.90
CA LEU A 347 -15.67 -6.65 -8.80
C LEU A 347 -14.65 -6.96 -9.88
N ILE A 348 -13.54 -7.57 -9.52
CA ILE A 348 -12.54 -8.09 -10.46
C ILE A 348 -12.56 -9.60 -10.40
N LEU A 349 -12.76 -10.25 -11.54
CA LEU A 349 -12.73 -11.69 -11.71
C LEU A 349 -11.52 -12.11 -12.53
N ALA A 350 -10.82 -13.13 -12.09
CA ALA A 350 -9.70 -13.74 -12.81
C ALA A 350 -9.98 -15.22 -13.04
N PRO A 351 -10.19 -15.65 -14.29
CA PRO A 351 -10.50 -17.05 -14.60
C PRO A 351 -9.26 -17.95 -14.60
N TRP A 352 -8.08 -17.37 -14.71
CA TRP A 352 -6.82 -18.13 -14.85
C TRP A 352 -5.91 -17.96 -13.63
N GLU A 353 -4.93 -18.84 -13.52
CA GLU A 353 -3.93 -18.78 -12.46
C GLU A 353 -3.02 -17.56 -12.60
N HIS A 354 -2.45 -17.15 -11.47
CA HIS A 354 -1.54 -16.02 -11.41
C HIS A 354 -0.28 -16.24 -12.24
N GLN A 355 0.07 -15.25 -13.05
CA GLN A 355 1.29 -15.24 -13.83
C GLN A 355 2.18 -14.07 -13.38
N ASN A 356 3.46 -14.36 -13.15
CA ASN A 356 4.44 -13.35 -12.75
C ASN A 356 4.81 -12.38 -13.87
N GLU A 357 4.67 -12.83 -15.13
CA GLU A 357 4.96 -12.04 -16.32
C GLU A 357 3.70 -11.79 -17.14
N ARG A 358 3.62 -10.61 -17.72
CA ARG A 358 2.52 -10.29 -18.64
C ARG A 358 2.79 -10.96 -19.99
N ILE A 359 1.98 -11.95 -20.30
CA ILE A 359 1.97 -12.57 -21.63
C ILE A 359 1.02 -11.80 -22.56
N PRO A 360 1.35 -11.68 -23.85
CA PRO A 360 0.42 -11.11 -24.84
C PRO A 360 -0.89 -11.89 -24.89
N LEU A 361 -2.02 -11.19 -24.94
CA LEU A 361 -3.33 -11.82 -25.11
C LEU A 361 -3.43 -12.43 -26.48
N THR A 362 -3.69 -13.72 -26.52
CA THR A 362 -3.98 -14.43 -27.79
C THR A 362 -5.44 -14.18 -28.21
N ARG A 363 -5.74 -14.41 -29.51
CA ARG A 363 -7.13 -14.32 -30.00
C ARG A 363 -8.08 -15.28 -29.24
N THR A 364 -7.61 -16.50 -28.98
CA THR A 364 -8.39 -17.48 -28.23
C THR A 364 -8.73 -16.99 -26.82
N MET A 365 -7.75 -16.42 -26.10
CA MET A 365 -7.99 -15.85 -24.77
C MET A 365 -9.02 -14.71 -24.82
N CYS A 366 -8.96 -13.85 -25.84
CA CYS A 366 -9.91 -12.77 -26.02
C CYS A 366 -11.34 -13.29 -26.23
N LEU A 367 -11.50 -14.32 -27.08
CA LEU A 367 -12.80 -14.95 -27.34
C LEU A 367 -13.36 -15.64 -26.09
N THR A 368 -12.51 -16.36 -25.36
CA THR A 368 -12.90 -17.02 -24.10
C THR A 368 -13.35 -15.99 -23.06
N LEU A 369 -12.63 -14.87 -22.88
CA LEU A 369 -13.02 -13.81 -21.94
C LEU A 369 -14.36 -13.17 -22.33
N ASN A 370 -14.61 -12.94 -23.63
CA ASN A 370 -15.88 -12.39 -24.10
C ASN A 370 -17.04 -13.36 -23.85
N GLU A 371 -16.84 -14.65 -24.06
CA GLU A 371 -17.84 -15.67 -23.78
C GLU A 371 -18.14 -15.76 -22.29
N MET A 372 -17.12 -15.79 -21.43
CA MET A 372 -17.28 -15.75 -19.97
C MET A 372 -18.04 -14.50 -19.53
N THR A 373 -17.74 -13.34 -20.14
CA THR A 373 -18.45 -12.08 -19.85
C THR A 373 -19.93 -12.20 -20.18
N LYS A 374 -20.27 -12.78 -21.34
CA LYS A 374 -21.64 -13.04 -21.75
C LYS A 374 -22.36 -13.93 -20.74
N GLN A 375 -21.76 -15.06 -20.37
CA GLN A 375 -22.31 -15.99 -19.37
C GLN A 375 -22.56 -15.33 -18.01
N ILE A 376 -21.71 -14.40 -17.58
CA ILE A 376 -21.90 -13.62 -16.34
C ILE A 376 -23.10 -12.67 -16.47
N CYS A 377 -23.34 -12.11 -17.65
CA CYS A 377 -24.51 -11.24 -17.89
C CYS A 377 -25.83 -12.03 -17.94
N GLU A 378 -25.78 -13.31 -18.28
CA GLU A 378 -26.96 -14.19 -18.38
C GLU A 378 -27.38 -14.82 -17.02
N LEU A 379 -26.60 -14.59 -15.95
CA LEU A 379 -26.96 -14.95 -14.57
C LEU A 379 -28.09 -14.05 -14.04
#